data_2405081ad2bbdb82866c135ed475859e
#
_entry.id   2405081ad2bbdb82866c135ed475859e
#
_cell.length_a   1.000
_cell.length_b   1.000
_cell.length_c   1.000
_cell.angle_alpha   90.00
_cell.angle_beta   90.00
_cell.angle_gamma   90.00
#
_symmetry.space_group_name_H-M   'P 1'
#
loop_
_entity.id
_entity.type
_entity.pdbx_description
1 polymer ?
#
loop_
_entity_poly.entity_id
_entity_poly.type
_entity_poly.pdbx_seq_one_letter_code
_entity_poly.pdbx_strand_id
1 'polypeptide(L)'
;NCCVICDNKPLFLSVSEVLRRNTDRTLHLLQEELRIQRGELCESLHFLSLEKIFIEERIYKDKAFEESRTMDDAVAHIDRRLEPFKKDFLREINRDDILKLMEIKMARILKFNADKTNQQIAAIKGDIEEIDNNLAHIVDYTIRWYRHLKEKYGAAYPRRTVIRGFDAIEATKVVEANEKLYINRDEGFIGTGLKRDEFVCNCSDIDDIIIFY
;
A
#
# COMPACT_ATOMS: atom_id res chain seq x y z
N ASN A 1 -1.84 -23.87 -12.26
CA ASN A 1 -2.61 -23.30 -11.14
C ASN A 1 -1.66 -22.90 -10.03
N CYS A 2 -1.83 -21.68 -9.52
CA CYS A 2 -1.07 -21.18 -8.37
C CYS A 2 -1.82 -21.55 -7.08
N CYS A 3 -1.11 -22.03 -6.05
CA CYS A 3 -1.66 -22.17 -4.72
C CYS A 3 -1.35 -20.88 -3.96
N VAL A 4 -2.38 -20.20 -3.47
CA VAL A 4 -2.27 -18.98 -2.65
C VAL A 4 -3.04 -19.17 -1.35
N ILE A 5 -2.61 -18.48 -0.30
CA ILE A 5 -3.31 -18.50 0.98
C ILE A 5 -4.14 -17.23 1.09
N CYS A 6 -5.46 -17.38 1.21
CA CYS A 6 -6.40 -16.30 1.49
C CYS A 6 -7.18 -16.65 2.75
N ASP A 7 -7.22 -15.73 3.71
CA ASP A 7 -7.95 -15.89 4.97
C ASP A 7 -7.63 -17.23 5.66
N ASN A 8 -6.33 -17.56 5.74
CA ASN A 8 -5.78 -18.80 6.30
C ASN A 8 -6.25 -20.11 5.60
N LYS A 9 -6.78 -20.01 4.36
CA LYS A 9 -7.19 -21.14 3.56
C LYS A 9 -6.40 -21.23 2.26
N PRO A 10 -5.91 -22.41 1.85
CA PRO A 10 -5.27 -22.59 0.56
C PRO A 10 -6.31 -22.55 -0.56
N LEU A 11 -6.04 -21.74 -1.60
CA LEU A 11 -6.87 -21.63 -2.80
C LEU A 11 -6.00 -21.91 -4.02
N PHE A 12 -6.53 -22.68 -4.96
CA PHE A 12 -5.90 -22.95 -6.24
C PHE A 12 -6.53 -22.06 -7.31
N LEU A 13 -5.79 -21.07 -7.74
CA LEU A 13 -6.26 -20.01 -8.63
C LEU A 13 -5.41 -19.95 -9.90
N SER A 14 -5.97 -19.45 -10.99
CA SER A 14 -5.21 -19.02 -12.16
C SER A 14 -4.41 -17.75 -11.86
N VAL A 15 -3.35 -17.50 -12.62
CA VAL A 15 -2.55 -16.27 -12.50
C VAL A 15 -3.42 -15.02 -12.66
N SER A 16 -4.37 -15.03 -13.60
CA SER A 16 -5.28 -13.91 -13.83
C SER A 16 -6.19 -13.64 -12.63
N GLU A 17 -6.66 -14.67 -11.94
CA GLU A 17 -7.47 -14.52 -10.73
C GLU A 17 -6.65 -13.98 -9.56
N VAL A 18 -5.40 -14.45 -9.39
CA VAL A 18 -4.48 -13.91 -8.38
C VAL A 18 -4.24 -12.41 -8.63
N LEU A 19 -3.95 -12.02 -9.87
CA LEU A 19 -3.72 -10.61 -10.23
C LEU A 19 -4.98 -9.77 -9.98
N ARG A 20 -6.16 -10.24 -10.38
CA ARG A 20 -7.43 -9.53 -10.15
C ARG A 20 -7.65 -9.29 -8.65
N ARG A 21 -7.60 -10.35 -7.84
CA ARG A 21 -7.78 -10.24 -6.38
C ARG A 21 -6.77 -9.30 -5.73
N ASN A 22 -5.52 -9.36 -6.17
CA ASN A 22 -4.48 -8.46 -5.64
C ASN A 22 -4.74 -6.99 -6.04
N THR A 23 -5.20 -6.75 -7.26
CA THR A 23 -5.56 -5.41 -7.75
C THR A 23 -6.76 -4.85 -6.97
N ASP A 24 -7.81 -5.65 -6.80
CA ASP A 24 -8.99 -5.26 -6.01
C ASP A 24 -8.61 -4.96 -4.56
N ARG A 25 -7.79 -5.79 -3.94
CA ARG A 25 -7.28 -5.54 -2.59
C ARG A 25 -6.46 -4.26 -2.50
N THR A 26 -5.59 -4.00 -3.48
CA THR A 26 -4.80 -2.76 -3.52
C THR A 26 -5.69 -1.53 -3.62
N LEU A 27 -6.73 -1.57 -4.47
CA LEU A 27 -7.71 -0.49 -4.58
C LEU A 27 -8.37 -0.21 -3.22
N HIS A 28 -8.83 -1.25 -2.53
CA HIS A 28 -9.45 -1.09 -1.20
C HIS A 28 -8.48 -0.52 -0.17
N LEU A 29 -7.22 -0.98 -0.16
CA LEU A 29 -6.20 -0.46 0.77
C LEU A 29 -5.90 1.02 0.50
N LEU A 30 -5.76 1.42 -0.75
CA LEU A 30 -5.56 2.83 -1.12
C LEU A 30 -6.77 3.69 -0.75
N GLN A 31 -7.98 3.16 -0.90
CA GLN A 31 -9.20 3.84 -0.48
C GLN A 31 -9.25 4.04 1.04
N GLU A 32 -8.88 3.03 1.83
CA GLU A 32 -8.81 3.14 3.30
C GLU A 32 -7.70 4.09 3.74
N GLU A 33 -6.53 4.06 3.10
CA GLU A 33 -5.44 5.00 3.36
C GLU A 33 -5.89 6.46 3.16
N LEU A 34 -6.56 6.76 2.03
CA LEU A 34 -7.11 8.09 1.77
C LEU A 34 -8.17 8.50 2.80
N ARG A 35 -9.02 7.57 3.26
CA ARG A 35 -10.02 7.86 4.30
C ARG A 35 -9.37 8.20 5.64
N ILE A 36 -8.32 7.47 6.02
CA ILE A 36 -7.56 7.73 7.26
C ILE A 36 -6.89 9.11 7.16
N GLN A 37 -6.18 9.40 6.07
CA GLN A 37 -5.53 10.68 5.84
C GLN A 37 -6.53 11.85 5.88
N ARG A 38 -7.69 11.67 5.25
CA ARG A 38 -8.79 12.63 5.32
C ARG A 38 -9.24 12.89 6.75
N GLY A 39 -9.40 11.82 7.54
CA GLY A 39 -9.78 11.92 8.95
C GLY A 39 -8.77 12.72 9.77
N GLU A 40 -7.48 12.43 9.59
CA GLU A 40 -6.40 13.14 10.28
C GLU A 40 -6.34 14.63 9.90
N LEU A 41 -6.55 14.95 8.62
CA LEU A 41 -6.61 16.34 8.17
C LEU A 41 -7.84 17.08 8.71
N CYS A 42 -9.01 16.43 8.75
CA CYS A 42 -10.22 16.98 9.35
C CYS A 42 -10.03 17.29 10.84
N GLU A 43 -9.41 16.39 11.62
CA GLU A 43 -9.09 16.63 13.03
C GLU A 43 -8.07 17.76 13.19
N SER A 44 -7.06 17.83 12.34
CA SER A 44 -6.08 18.92 12.33
C SER A 44 -6.73 20.25 12.02
N LEU A 45 -7.62 20.30 11.02
CA LEU A 45 -8.39 21.50 10.67
C LEU A 45 -9.28 21.95 11.81
N HIS A 46 -9.97 20.99 12.44
CA HIS A 46 -10.84 21.25 13.57
C HIS A 46 -10.09 21.90 14.73
N PHE A 47 -8.96 21.30 15.13
CA PHE A 47 -8.16 21.82 16.24
C PHE A 47 -7.49 23.19 15.93
N LEU A 48 -6.95 23.37 14.72
CA LEU A 48 -6.37 24.66 14.31
C LEU A 48 -7.42 25.78 14.27
N SER A 49 -8.64 25.48 13.86
CA SER A 49 -9.74 26.43 13.85
C SER A 49 -10.17 26.80 15.28
N LEU A 50 -10.24 25.82 16.18
CA LEU A 50 -10.52 26.04 17.59
C LEU A 50 -9.42 26.89 18.26
N GLU A 51 -8.15 26.52 18.05
CA GLU A 51 -7.00 27.29 18.59
C GLU A 51 -7.03 28.73 18.10
N LYS A 52 -7.30 28.95 16.81
CA LYS A 52 -7.41 30.27 16.23
C LYS A 52 -8.46 31.11 16.96
N ILE A 53 -9.71 30.60 17.07
CA ILE A 53 -10.82 31.31 17.73
C ILE A 53 -10.49 31.57 19.21
N PHE A 54 -9.97 30.57 19.91
CA PHE A 54 -9.61 30.68 21.33
C PHE A 54 -8.61 31.80 21.58
N ILE A 55 -7.65 31.99 20.67
CA ILE A 55 -6.62 33.06 20.80
C ILE A 55 -7.14 34.41 20.31
N GLU A 56 -7.80 34.48 19.16
CA GLU A 56 -8.32 35.71 18.56
C GLU A 56 -9.39 36.36 19.44
N GLU A 57 -10.33 35.58 19.97
CA GLU A 57 -11.37 36.02 20.89
C GLU A 57 -10.87 36.21 22.32
N ARG A 58 -9.56 35.94 22.57
CA ARG A 58 -8.90 36.07 23.88
C ARG A 58 -9.63 35.36 25.03
N ILE A 59 -10.26 34.22 24.75
CA ILE A 59 -11.05 33.45 25.72
C ILE A 59 -10.21 33.12 26.96
N TYR A 60 -8.91 32.88 26.77
CA TYR A 60 -7.94 32.62 27.85
C TYR A 60 -7.72 33.81 28.83
N LYS A 61 -8.22 35.02 28.50
CA LYS A 61 -8.14 36.24 29.36
C LYS A 61 -9.48 36.61 29.95
N ASP A 62 -10.51 35.86 29.74
CA ASP A 62 -11.81 36.16 30.32
C ASP A 62 -11.74 36.01 31.85
N LYS A 63 -12.23 37.05 32.59
CA LYS A 63 -12.26 37.01 34.05
C LYS A 63 -12.98 35.78 34.61
N ALA A 64 -14.08 35.38 33.97
CA ALA A 64 -14.82 34.21 34.39
C ALA A 64 -14.02 32.88 34.20
N PHE A 65 -13.05 32.85 33.27
CA PHE A 65 -12.11 31.74 33.12
C PHE A 65 -11.03 31.80 34.22
N GLU A 66 -10.48 32.98 34.53
CA GLU A 66 -9.46 33.15 35.57
C GLU A 66 -10.01 32.89 36.98
N GLU A 67 -11.29 33.21 37.21
CA GLU A 67 -11.98 33.02 38.50
C GLU A 67 -12.60 31.64 38.66
N SER A 68 -12.50 30.78 37.66
CA SER A 68 -13.05 29.41 37.69
C SER A 68 -12.42 28.62 38.84
N ARG A 69 -13.26 28.01 39.70
CA ARG A 69 -12.79 27.23 40.86
C ARG A 69 -12.60 25.78 40.52
N THR A 70 -13.28 25.30 39.52
CA THR A 70 -13.20 23.91 39.09
C THR A 70 -12.89 23.82 37.60
N MET A 71 -12.32 22.70 37.20
CA MET A 71 -12.05 22.40 35.77
C MET A 71 -13.36 22.39 34.97
N ASP A 72 -14.45 21.91 35.55
CA ASP A 72 -15.75 21.82 34.88
C ASP A 72 -16.35 23.21 34.63
N ASP A 73 -16.16 24.15 35.54
CA ASP A 73 -16.60 25.56 35.37
C ASP A 73 -15.82 26.20 34.21
N ALA A 74 -14.50 25.98 34.14
CA ALA A 74 -13.66 26.47 33.06
C ALA A 74 -14.08 25.88 31.69
N VAL A 75 -14.33 24.57 31.61
CA VAL A 75 -14.80 23.90 30.40
C VAL A 75 -16.17 24.46 29.96
N ALA A 76 -17.12 24.60 30.88
CA ALA A 76 -18.44 25.16 30.60
C ALA A 76 -18.37 26.62 30.11
N HIS A 77 -17.44 27.40 30.65
CA HIS A 77 -17.21 28.78 30.20
C HIS A 77 -16.69 28.82 28.76
N ILE A 78 -15.66 28.04 28.45
CA ILE A 78 -15.09 27.97 27.10
C ILE A 78 -16.12 27.47 26.09
N ASP A 79 -16.88 26.42 26.43
CA ASP A 79 -17.93 25.88 25.54
C ASP A 79 -18.98 26.93 25.19
N ARG A 80 -19.42 27.71 26.20
CA ARG A 80 -20.37 28.83 26.00
C ARG A 80 -19.79 29.93 25.10
N ARG A 81 -18.50 30.24 25.24
CA ARG A 81 -17.83 31.22 24.40
C ARG A 81 -17.63 30.77 22.96
N LEU A 82 -17.52 29.48 22.75
CA LEU A 82 -17.40 28.86 21.42
C LEU A 82 -18.77 28.68 20.73
N GLU A 83 -19.88 28.80 21.45
CA GLU A 83 -21.26 28.58 20.92
C GLU A 83 -21.54 29.31 19.60
N PRO A 84 -21.19 30.62 19.43
CA PRO A 84 -21.44 31.34 18.17
C PRO A 84 -20.73 30.74 16.96
N PHE A 85 -19.61 30.06 17.18
CA PHE A 85 -18.73 29.52 16.13
C PHE A 85 -18.99 28.04 15.83
N LYS A 86 -19.80 27.34 16.63
CA LYS A 86 -20.07 25.88 16.48
C LYS A 86 -20.56 25.49 15.08
N LYS A 87 -21.23 26.41 14.37
CA LYS A 87 -21.76 26.16 13.02
C LYS A 87 -20.69 26.04 11.94
N ASP A 88 -19.51 26.58 12.20
CA ASP A 88 -18.41 26.64 11.23
C ASP A 88 -17.50 25.38 11.28
N PHE A 89 -17.76 24.49 12.23
CA PHE A 89 -16.98 23.27 12.44
C PHE A 89 -17.58 22.07 11.71
N LEU A 90 -16.71 21.17 11.25
CA LEU A 90 -17.08 19.94 10.57
C LEU A 90 -17.72 18.90 11.52
N ARG A 91 -17.42 18.98 12.80
CA ARG A 91 -18.00 18.15 13.87
C ARG A 91 -18.25 18.95 15.13
N GLU A 92 -19.03 18.40 16.03
CA GLU A 92 -19.28 18.99 17.34
C GLU A 92 -18.00 19.07 18.17
N ILE A 93 -17.90 20.16 18.95
CA ILE A 93 -16.81 20.38 19.89
C ILE A 93 -17.09 19.52 21.12
N ASN A 94 -16.17 18.66 21.45
CA ASN A 94 -16.27 17.81 22.63
C ASN A 94 -15.43 18.34 23.80
N ARG A 95 -15.61 17.71 24.98
CA ARG A 95 -14.86 18.08 26.21
C ARG A 95 -13.34 17.95 26.01
N ASP A 96 -12.88 16.92 25.30
CA ASP A 96 -11.46 16.68 25.10
C ASP A 96 -10.82 17.77 24.22
N ASP A 97 -11.56 18.32 23.27
CA ASP A 97 -11.11 19.46 22.47
C ASP A 97 -10.87 20.69 23.34
N ILE A 98 -11.79 20.97 24.26
CA ILE A 98 -11.68 22.09 25.19
C ILE A 98 -10.51 21.88 26.17
N LEU A 99 -10.32 20.67 26.69
CA LEU A 99 -9.18 20.34 27.54
C LEU A 99 -7.85 20.57 26.81
N LYS A 100 -7.74 20.16 25.54
CA LYS A 100 -6.56 20.44 24.70
C LYS A 100 -6.32 21.93 24.50
N LEU A 101 -7.37 22.75 24.37
CA LEU A 101 -7.22 24.21 24.30
C LEU A 101 -6.62 24.79 25.58
N MET A 102 -7.01 24.26 26.74
CA MET A 102 -6.48 24.68 28.04
C MET A 102 -5.01 24.29 28.25
N GLU A 103 -4.53 23.27 27.57
CA GLU A 103 -3.13 22.85 27.61
C GLU A 103 -2.21 23.73 26.72
N ILE A 104 -2.74 24.66 25.96
CA ILE A 104 -1.97 25.52 25.08
C ILE A 104 -1.04 26.41 25.92
N LYS A 105 0.25 26.26 25.70
CA LYS A 105 1.26 27.02 26.42
C LYS A 105 1.20 28.51 26.04
N MET A 106 1.35 29.39 27.03
CA MET A 106 1.37 30.86 26.84
C MET A 106 2.38 31.29 25.77
N ALA A 107 3.54 30.61 25.67
CA ALA A 107 4.54 30.86 24.63
C ALA A 107 4.01 30.63 23.20
N ARG A 108 3.04 29.73 23.01
CA ARG A 108 2.38 29.46 21.71
C ARG A 108 1.39 30.58 21.40
N ILE A 109 0.64 31.04 22.40
CA ILE A 109 -0.29 32.18 22.27
C ILE A 109 0.45 33.44 21.87
N LEU A 110 1.59 33.74 22.53
CA LEU A 110 2.41 34.92 22.23
C LEU A 110 3.05 34.91 20.84
N LYS A 111 3.30 33.71 20.29
CA LYS A 111 3.86 33.51 18.93
C LYS A 111 2.79 33.32 17.87
N PHE A 112 1.51 33.40 18.24
CA PHE A 112 0.41 33.18 17.30
C PHE A 112 0.43 34.27 16.21
N ASN A 113 0.29 33.81 14.97
CA ASN A 113 0.18 34.63 13.78
C ASN A 113 -1.07 34.20 12.98
N ALA A 114 -2.08 35.05 12.97
CA ALA A 114 -3.36 34.80 12.33
C ALA A 114 -3.20 34.53 10.82
N ASP A 115 -2.36 35.29 10.12
CA ASP A 115 -2.17 35.13 8.67
C ASP A 115 -1.54 33.76 8.34
N LYS A 116 -0.52 33.36 9.11
CA LYS A 116 0.12 32.05 8.96
C LYS A 116 -0.87 30.91 9.25
N THR A 117 -1.68 31.06 10.29
CA THR A 117 -2.70 30.06 10.66
C THR A 117 -3.78 29.97 9.57
N ASN A 118 -4.22 31.09 9.02
CA ASN A 118 -5.15 31.11 7.89
C ASN A 118 -4.59 30.43 6.65
N GLN A 119 -3.31 30.63 6.34
CA GLN A 119 -2.63 29.94 5.24
C GLN A 119 -2.57 28.42 5.49
N GLN A 120 -2.28 28.00 6.71
CA GLN A 120 -2.29 26.57 7.07
C GLN A 120 -3.69 25.95 6.96
N ILE A 121 -4.73 26.65 7.43
CA ILE A 121 -6.13 26.24 7.30
C ILE A 121 -6.51 26.10 5.82
N ALA A 122 -6.13 27.07 4.98
CA ALA A 122 -6.41 27.02 3.55
C ALA A 122 -5.68 25.86 2.85
N ALA A 123 -4.42 25.59 3.21
CA ALA A 123 -3.67 24.45 2.69
C ALA A 123 -4.33 23.13 3.06
N ILE A 124 -4.68 22.91 4.34
CA ILE A 124 -5.36 21.69 4.78
C ILE A 124 -6.71 21.50 4.08
N LYS A 125 -7.47 22.56 3.85
CA LYS A 125 -8.72 22.49 3.08
C LYS A 125 -8.47 22.04 1.64
N GLY A 126 -7.42 22.57 1.01
CA GLY A 126 -7.01 22.13 -0.33
C GLY A 126 -6.61 20.65 -0.37
N ASP A 127 -5.85 20.20 0.63
CA ASP A 127 -5.46 18.77 0.75
C ASP A 127 -6.68 17.86 0.93
N ILE A 128 -7.68 18.28 1.73
CA ILE A 128 -8.94 17.53 1.91
C ILE A 128 -9.71 17.46 0.59
N GLU A 129 -9.81 18.56 -0.16
CA GLU A 129 -10.47 18.60 -1.47
C GLU A 129 -9.77 17.67 -2.47
N GLU A 130 -8.44 17.64 -2.47
CA GLU A 130 -7.68 16.71 -3.31
C GLU A 130 -7.94 15.24 -2.94
N ILE A 131 -7.96 14.93 -1.64
CA ILE A 131 -8.28 13.57 -1.17
C ILE A 131 -9.72 13.19 -1.55
N ASP A 132 -10.68 14.08 -1.37
CA ASP A 132 -12.08 13.84 -1.74
C ASP A 132 -12.23 13.60 -3.25
N ASN A 133 -11.51 14.34 -4.08
CA ASN A 133 -11.46 14.10 -5.52
C ASN A 133 -10.81 12.74 -5.85
N ASN A 134 -9.74 12.35 -5.17
CA ASN A 134 -9.09 11.05 -5.36
C ASN A 134 -9.99 9.89 -4.90
N LEU A 135 -10.76 10.07 -3.83
CA LEU A 135 -11.76 9.10 -3.37
C LEU A 135 -12.93 8.95 -4.36
N ALA A 136 -13.39 10.06 -4.95
CA ALA A 136 -14.43 10.04 -5.98
C ALA A 136 -13.95 9.33 -7.27
N HIS A 137 -12.64 9.38 -7.56
CA HIS A 137 -12.03 8.78 -8.74
C HIS A 137 -10.99 7.71 -8.36
N ILE A 138 -11.35 6.83 -7.42
CA ILE A 138 -10.42 5.87 -6.79
C ILE A 138 -9.77 4.91 -7.80
N VAL A 139 -10.45 4.55 -8.87
CA VAL A 139 -9.90 3.70 -9.94
C VAL A 139 -8.77 4.41 -10.67
N ASP A 140 -8.96 5.66 -11.04
CA ASP A 140 -7.93 6.47 -11.72
C ASP A 140 -6.73 6.74 -10.81
N TYR A 141 -7.00 6.98 -9.52
CA TYR A 141 -5.96 7.10 -8.49
C TYR A 141 -5.13 5.81 -8.39
N THR A 142 -5.78 4.65 -8.34
CA THR A 142 -5.11 3.34 -8.30
C THR A 142 -4.28 3.09 -9.56
N ILE A 143 -4.79 3.46 -10.74
CA ILE A 143 -4.04 3.35 -12.00
C ILE A 143 -2.79 4.24 -11.97
N ARG A 144 -2.89 5.48 -11.49
CA ARG A 144 -1.72 6.37 -11.33
C ARG A 144 -0.69 5.79 -10.37
N TRP A 145 -1.14 5.21 -9.26
CA TRP A 145 -0.27 4.54 -8.30
C TRP A 145 0.51 3.38 -8.93
N TYR A 146 -0.15 2.51 -9.72
CA TYR A 146 0.53 1.43 -10.44
C TYR A 146 1.50 1.94 -11.51
N ARG A 147 1.16 3.03 -12.20
CA ARG A 147 2.08 3.68 -13.16
C ARG A 147 3.33 4.19 -12.47
N HIS A 148 3.18 4.85 -11.33
CA HIS A 148 4.31 5.31 -10.52
C HIS A 148 5.20 4.13 -10.05
N LEU A 149 4.61 3.03 -9.60
CA LEU A 149 5.38 1.82 -9.27
C LEU A 149 6.15 1.28 -10.46
N LYS A 150 5.52 1.25 -11.64
CA LYS A 150 6.19 0.80 -12.87
C LYS A 150 7.35 1.71 -13.25
N GLU A 151 7.20 3.00 -13.15
CA GLU A 151 8.28 3.97 -13.41
C GLU A 151 9.44 3.79 -12.44
N LYS A 152 9.14 3.64 -11.16
CA LYS A 152 10.16 3.55 -10.10
C LYS A 152 10.91 2.22 -10.10
N TYR A 153 10.23 1.12 -10.36
CA TYR A 153 10.79 -0.23 -10.18
C TYR A 153 10.84 -1.06 -11.47
N GLY A 154 10.13 -0.67 -12.53
CA GLY A 154 9.97 -1.46 -13.74
C GLY A 154 11.28 -1.80 -14.46
N ALA A 155 12.28 -0.93 -14.40
CA ALA A 155 13.60 -1.17 -14.99
C ALA A 155 14.33 -2.35 -14.33
N ALA A 156 14.14 -2.56 -13.02
CA ALA A 156 14.75 -3.68 -12.29
C ALA A 156 14.07 -5.03 -12.61
N TYR A 157 12.85 -5.00 -13.16
CA TYR A 157 12.05 -6.20 -13.44
C TYR A 157 11.62 -6.26 -14.93
N PRO A 158 12.57 -6.37 -15.89
CA PRO A 158 12.23 -6.46 -17.30
C PRO A 158 11.45 -7.74 -17.58
N ARG A 159 10.50 -7.66 -18.50
CA ARG A 159 9.74 -8.82 -18.95
C ARG A 159 10.67 -9.82 -19.67
N ARG A 160 10.78 -11.02 -19.12
CA ARG A 160 11.58 -12.13 -19.67
C ARG A 160 10.74 -13.19 -20.37
N THR A 161 9.42 -13.09 -20.29
CA THR A 161 8.50 -14.05 -20.90
C THR A 161 8.50 -13.91 -22.42
N VAL A 162 8.81 -14.99 -23.11
CA VAL A 162 8.69 -15.12 -24.57
C VAL A 162 7.43 -15.93 -24.86
N ILE A 163 6.51 -15.36 -25.65
CA ILE A 163 5.32 -16.06 -26.10
C ILE A 163 5.73 -16.86 -27.35
N ARG A 164 5.73 -18.19 -27.23
CA ARG A 164 5.98 -19.13 -28.36
C ARG A 164 4.78 -20.06 -28.48
N GLY A 165 4.45 -20.45 -29.73
CA GLY A 165 3.55 -21.58 -29.97
C GLY A 165 4.23 -22.88 -29.56
N PHE A 166 3.44 -23.83 -29.08
CA PHE A 166 3.96 -25.16 -28.71
C PHE A 166 4.25 -26.05 -29.94
N ASP A 167 3.96 -25.57 -31.16
CA ASP A 167 4.03 -26.34 -32.38
C ASP A 167 5.46 -26.75 -32.85
N ALA A 168 6.50 -26.36 -32.06
CA ALA A 168 7.90 -26.60 -32.42
C ALA A 168 8.76 -27.15 -31.27
N ILE A 169 8.17 -27.75 -30.25
CA ILE A 169 8.95 -28.49 -29.27
C ILE A 169 9.16 -29.91 -29.77
N GLU A 170 10.28 -30.13 -30.48
CA GLU A 170 10.77 -31.48 -30.75
C GLU A 170 11.02 -32.15 -29.40
N ALA A 171 10.40 -33.31 -29.18
CA ALA A 171 10.50 -34.06 -27.92
C ALA A 171 11.98 -34.31 -27.53
N THR A 172 12.83 -34.52 -28.52
CA THR A 172 14.29 -34.67 -28.38
C THR A 172 15.02 -33.48 -27.72
N LYS A 173 14.45 -32.26 -27.72
CA LYS A 173 15.07 -31.08 -27.08
C LYS A 173 14.68 -30.90 -25.61
N VAL A 174 13.69 -31.63 -25.11
CA VAL A 174 13.15 -31.53 -23.75
C VAL A 174 13.57 -32.66 -22.85
N VAL A 175 14.01 -33.76 -23.44
CA VAL A 175 14.42 -34.96 -22.72
C VAL A 175 15.88 -34.79 -22.25
N GLU A 176 16.08 -34.95 -20.95
CA GLU A 176 17.42 -34.95 -20.38
C GLU A 176 18.13 -36.26 -20.71
N ALA A 177 19.40 -36.18 -21.15
CA ALA A 177 20.25 -37.36 -21.42
C ALA A 177 20.73 -37.95 -20.07
N ASN A 178 19.86 -38.67 -19.40
CA ASN A 178 20.08 -39.24 -18.06
C ASN A 178 20.70 -40.63 -18.08
N GLU A 179 20.69 -41.30 -19.22
CA GLU A 179 21.26 -42.63 -19.39
C GLU A 179 22.69 -42.56 -19.92
N LYS A 180 23.55 -43.48 -19.46
CA LYS A 180 24.94 -43.60 -19.94
C LYS A 180 25.05 -44.80 -20.89
N LEU A 181 25.47 -44.51 -22.12
CA LEU A 181 25.70 -45.52 -23.13
C LEU A 181 27.14 -46.09 -23.02
N TYR A 182 27.24 -47.41 -23.02
CA TYR A 182 28.47 -48.16 -22.97
C TYR A 182 28.58 -49.09 -24.15
N ILE A 183 29.80 -49.42 -24.59
CA ILE A 183 30.11 -50.38 -25.66
C ILE A 183 31.11 -51.41 -25.18
N ASN A 184 30.89 -52.66 -25.56
CA ASN A 184 31.85 -53.74 -25.46
C ASN A 184 32.17 -54.16 -26.90
N ARG A 185 33.35 -53.77 -27.39
CA ARG A 185 33.77 -54.02 -28.78
C ARG A 185 34.17 -55.48 -29.00
N ASP A 186 34.66 -56.15 -27.96
CA ASP A 186 35.14 -57.53 -28.07
C ASP A 186 33.96 -58.53 -28.15
N GLU A 187 32.91 -58.25 -27.42
CA GLU A 187 31.72 -59.10 -27.39
C GLU A 187 30.61 -58.59 -28.30
N GLY A 188 30.74 -57.38 -28.88
CA GLY A 188 29.78 -56.78 -29.80
C GLY A 188 28.47 -56.30 -29.16
N PHE A 189 28.52 -55.83 -27.91
CA PHE A 189 27.37 -55.30 -27.20
C PHE A 189 27.43 -53.78 -27.07
N ILE A 190 26.27 -53.12 -27.15
CA ILE A 190 26.06 -51.73 -26.84
C ILE A 190 24.78 -51.56 -26.02
N GLY A 191 24.80 -50.73 -24.98
CA GLY A 191 23.63 -50.50 -24.12
C GLY A 191 23.90 -49.67 -22.89
N THR A 192 22.84 -49.33 -22.15
CA THR A 192 22.91 -48.46 -20.96
C THR A 192 23.26 -49.18 -19.66
N GLY A 193 23.14 -50.50 -19.62
CA GLY A 193 23.38 -51.31 -18.42
C GLY A 193 24.82 -51.84 -18.22
N LEU A 194 25.76 -51.58 -19.13
CA LEU A 194 27.10 -52.18 -19.21
C LEU A 194 28.17 -51.37 -18.45
N LYS A 195 28.04 -51.25 -17.14
CA LYS A 195 28.88 -50.35 -16.30
C LYS A 195 30.37 -50.66 -16.24
N ARG A 196 30.83 -51.81 -16.78
CA ARG A 196 32.25 -52.22 -16.79
C ARG A 196 32.92 -52.06 -18.14
N ASP A 197 32.15 -51.59 -19.14
CA ASP A 197 32.61 -51.44 -20.52
C ASP A 197 33.00 -50.00 -20.84
N GLU A 198 33.41 -49.73 -22.07
CA GLU A 198 33.85 -48.41 -22.51
C GLU A 198 32.65 -47.45 -22.58
N PHE A 199 32.71 -46.32 -21.88
CA PHE A 199 31.69 -45.26 -21.92
C PHE A 199 31.74 -44.54 -23.28
N VAL A 200 30.60 -44.37 -23.90
CA VAL A 200 30.47 -43.67 -25.21
C VAL A 200 29.93 -42.27 -25.03
N CYS A 201 28.73 -42.10 -24.49
CA CYS A 201 28.08 -40.80 -24.30
C CYS A 201 26.89 -40.93 -23.33
N ASN A 202 26.34 -39.76 -22.95
CA ASN A 202 25.03 -39.72 -22.32
C ASN A 202 23.95 -39.72 -23.40
N CYS A 203 22.88 -40.45 -23.18
CA CYS A 203 21.72 -40.51 -24.06
C CYS A 203 20.43 -40.52 -23.26
N SER A 204 19.30 -40.40 -23.93
CA SER A 204 17.96 -40.53 -23.35
C SER A 204 17.34 -41.87 -23.82
N ASP A 205 16.24 -42.23 -23.18
CA ASP A 205 15.46 -43.44 -23.54
C ASP A 205 14.73 -43.36 -24.89
N ILE A 206 14.70 -42.16 -25.50
CA ILE A 206 14.10 -41.88 -26.80
C ILE A 206 15.14 -41.67 -27.92
N ASP A 207 16.43 -41.75 -27.62
CA ASP A 207 17.49 -41.59 -28.62
C ASP A 207 17.66 -42.89 -29.44
N ASP A 208 17.75 -42.76 -30.76
CA ASP A 208 18.05 -43.87 -31.66
C ASP A 208 19.56 -44.11 -31.75
N ILE A 209 19.99 -45.33 -31.53
CA ILE A 209 21.39 -45.74 -31.66
C ILE A 209 21.62 -46.31 -33.06
N ILE A 210 22.43 -45.63 -33.86
CA ILE A 210 22.80 -46.06 -35.21
C ILE A 210 24.21 -46.62 -35.21
N ILE A 211 24.39 -47.87 -35.59
CA ILE A 211 25.68 -48.54 -35.66
C ILE A 211 26.11 -48.65 -37.12
N PHE A 212 27.27 -48.12 -37.45
CA PHE A 212 27.90 -48.27 -38.75
C PHE A 212 29.01 -49.33 -38.66
N TYR A 213 29.02 -50.31 -39.56
CA TYR A 213 30.00 -51.39 -39.63
C TYR A 213 30.62 -51.46 -41.02
#